data_4b71592134e3a6b1d60021129943cf58
#
_entry.id   4b71592134e3a6b1d60021129943cf58
#
_cell.length_a   1.000
_cell.length_b   1.000
_cell.length_c   1.000
_cell.angle_alpha   90.00
_cell.angle_beta   90.00
_cell.angle_gamma   90.00
#
_symmetry.space_group_name_H-M   'P 1'
#
loop_
_entity.id
_entity.type
_entity.pdbx_description
1 polymer ?
#
loop_
_entity_poly.entity_id
_entity_poly.type
_entity_poly.pdbx_seq_one_letter_code
_entity_poly.pdbx_strand_id
1 'polypeptide(L)'
;MLAAAAFQYLRPVPVTAATSVVPAVERLGTAAVLPWPAQGEAALFVDGLGEAGSSGGQTPLPMASTAKMMTALLVLEDHPLALNEPGPTVTVTRADVNAFYAERNQGESVLPVVAGEQLSEYQLLQGLLLPSASNFAEMLAAWDVGNVPAFVDRMNARAAALGLSLIHI
;
A
#
# COMPACT_ATOMS: atom_id res chain seq x y z
N MET A 1 63.41 18.91 -16.11
CA MET A 1 62.23 18.46 -16.86
C MET A 1 61.50 17.34 -16.11
N LEU A 2 62.12 16.20 -15.78
CA LEU A 2 61.48 15.08 -15.08
C LEU A 2 60.90 15.42 -13.70
N ALA A 3 61.57 16.24 -12.89
CA ALA A 3 61.08 16.65 -11.57
C ALA A 3 59.79 17.52 -11.63
N ALA A 4 59.70 18.38 -12.65
CA ALA A 4 58.48 19.22 -12.86
C ALA A 4 57.30 18.36 -13.34
N ALA A 5 57.56 17.36 -14.17
CA ALA A 5 56.52 16.41 -14.60
C ALA A 5 56.05 15.52 -13.44
N ALA A 6 56.95 15.04 -12.59
CA ALA A 6 56.58 14.28 -11.38
C ALA A 6 55.76 15.14 -10.38
N PHE A 7 56.14 16.37 -10.16
CA PHE A 7 55.38 17.31 -9.32
C PHE A 7 53.97 17.53 -9.85
N GLN A 8 53.81 17.72 -11.16
CA GLN A 8 52.49 17.94 -11.78
C GLN A 8 51.62 16.69 -11.74
N TYR A 9 52.22 15.50 -11.85
CA TYR A 9 51.50 14.22 -11.79
C TYR A 9 51.04 13.88 -10.35
N LEU A 10 51.82 14.21 -9.33
CA LEU A 10 51.59 13.91 -7.93
C LEU A 10 50.79 14.99 -7.17
N ARG A 11 50.58 16.13 -7.79
CA ARG A 11 49.83 17.20 -7.11
C ARG A 11 48.33 16.82 -7.04
N PRO A 12 47.69 16.94 -5.86
CA PRO A 12 46.28 16.63 -5.74
C PRO A 12 45.46 17.56 -6.64
N VAL A 13 44.53 16.99 -7.39
CA VAL A 13 43.56 17.78 -8.17
C VAL A 13 42.65 18.50 -7.18
N PRO A 14 42.52 19.83 -7.26
CA PRO A 14 41.60 20.53 -6.36
C PRO A 14 40.19 20.05 -6.61
N VAL A 15 39.55 19.50 -5.55
CA VAL A 15 38.14 19.15 -5.55
C VAL A 15 37.37 20.45 -5.49
N THR A 16 36.89 20.93 -6.62
CA THR A 16 35.90 22.02 -6.66
C THR A 16 34.58 21.46 -6.18
N ALA A 17 34.16 21.87 -4.98
CA ALA A 17 32.81 21.59 -4.53
C ALA A 17 31.84 22.29 -5.50
N ALA A 18 31.05 21.49 -6.21
CA ALA A 18 29.94 22.05 -6.97
C ALA A 18 28.89 22.57 -6.02
N THR A 19 28.68 23.87 -6.01
CA THR A 19 27.56 24.47 -5.28
C THR A 19 26.37 24.50 -6.25
N SER A 20 25.26 23.86 -5.86
CA SER A 20 24.03 23.99 -6.63
C SER A 20 23.57 25.44 -6.59
N VAL A 21 23.45 26.07 -7.74
CA VAL A 21 22.87 27.42 -7.88
C VAL A 21 21.35 27.38 -7.98
N VAL A 22 20.77 26.19 -8.06
CA VAL A 22 19.32 25.98 -8.05
C VAL A 22 18.92 25.68 -6.60
N PRO A 23 17.93 26.35 -6.03
CA PRO A 23 17.42 26.03 -4.69
C PRO A 23 16.93 24.59 -4.64
N ALA A 24 17.14 23.92 -3.49
CA ALA A 24 16.69 22.53 -3.30
C ALA A 24 15.16 22.38 -3.42
N VAL A 25 14.44 23.48 -3.24
CA VAL A 25 12.99 23.58 -3.43
C VAL A 25 12.69 24.80 -4.28
N GLU A 26 12.11 24.61 -5.44
CA GLU A 26 11.62 25.67 -6.32
C GLU A 26 10.09 25.76 -6.17
N ARG A 27 9.59 26.95 -5.87
CA ARG A 27 8.14 27.22 -5.88
C ARG A 27 7.74 27.61 -7.29
N LEU A 28 7.07 26.72 -7.99
CA LEU A 28 6.56 26.93 -9.34
C LEU A 28 5.27 27.78 -9.31
N GLY A 29 5.41 29.08 -9.15
CA GLY A 29 4.28 30.01 -9.26
C GLY A 29 3.33 30.02 -8.06
N THR A 30 2.12 30.52 -8.27
CA THR A 30 1.03 30.46 -7.29
C THR A 30 0.47 29.03 -7.23
N ALA A 31 0.18 28.54 -6.00
CA ALA A 31 -0.46 27.23 -5.82
C ALA A 31 -1.71 27.13 -6.71
N ALA A 32 -1.82 26.01 -7.45
CA ALA A 32 -3.00 25.75 -8.26
C ALA A 32 -4.23 25.67 -7.35
N VAL A 33 -5.29 26.36 -7.71
CA VAL A 33 -6.58 26.21 -7.03
C VAL A 33 -7.17 24.90 -7.51
N LEU A 34 -7.12 23.87 -6.65
CA LEU A 34 -7.68 22.57 -6.97
C LEU A 34 -9.19 22.56 -6.68
N PRO A 35 -9.99 21.92 -7.52
CA PRO A 35 -11.44 21.78 -7.32
C PRO A 35 -11.72 20.69 -6.27
N TRP A 36 -11.48 21.02 -5.01
CA TRP A 36 -11.70 20.11 -3.89
C TRP A 36 -13.18 19.70 -3.76
N PRO A 37 -13.48 18.48 -3.34
CA PRO A 37 -14.84 18.05 -3.08
C PRO A 37 -15.46 18.88 -1.95
N ALA A 38 -16.77 19.16 -2.08
CA ALA A 38 -17.51 19.92 -1.07
C ALA A 38 -17.79 19.12 0.21
N GLN A 39 -17.67 17.79 0.15
CA GLN A 39 -17.91 16.87 1.26
C GLN A 39 -16.78 15.83 1.32
N GLY A 40 -16.49 15.37 2.54
CA GLY A 40 -15.40 14.45 2.81
C GLY A 40 -14.05 15.15 2.91
N GLU A 41 -13.00 14.37 2.84
CA GLU A 41 -11.61 14.83 2.93
C GLU A 41 -10.84 14.37 1.70
N ALA A 42 -9.92 15.19 1.27
CA ALA A 42 -9.06 14.87 0.14
C ALA A 42 -7.66 15.42 0.37
N ALA A 43 -6.67 14.71 -0.14
CA ALA A 43 -5.29 15.19 -0.22
C ALA A 43 -4.68 14.76 -1.56
N LEU A 44 -3.82 15.59 -2.10
CA LEU A 44 -3.08 15.30 -3.32
C LEU A 44 -1.58 15.38 -3.02
N PHE A 45 -0.93 14.27 -3.22
CA PHE A 45 0.53 14.18 -3.18
C PHE A 45 1.04 13.84 -4.58
N VAL A 46 2.08 14.50 -5.01
CA VAL A 46 2.72 14.24 -6.31
C VAL A 46 4.17 13.82 -6.06
N ASP A 47 4.52 12.64 -6.55
CA ASP A 47 5.88 12.13 -6.40
C ASP A 47 6.90 13.10 -6.99
N GLY A 48 7.97 13.36 -6.25
CA GLY A 48 9.00 14.35 -6.61
C GLY A 48 8.62 15.81 -6.38
N LEU A 49 7.33 16.14 -6.15
CA LEU A 49 6.87 17.52 -5.86
C LEU A 49 6.37 17.69 -4.42
N GLY A 50 5.95 16.61 -3.77
CA GLY A 50 5.41 16.63 -2.41
C GLY A 50 3.90 16.86 -2.36
N GLU A 51 3.39 17.35 -1.22
CA GLU A 51 1.98 17.65 -1.05
C GLU A 51 1.57 18.86 -1.87
N ALA A 52 0.63 18.66 -2.80
CA ALA A 52 0.06 19.71 -3.64
C ALA A 52 -1.13 20.42 -2.97
N GLY A 53 -1.67 19.85 -1.92
CA GLY A 53 -2.72 20.43 -1.09
C GLY A 53 -3.66 19.37 -0.51
N SER A 54 -4.51 19.82 0.42
CA SER A 54 -5.52 18.98 1.07
C SER A 54 -6.79 19.80 1.37
N SER A 55 -7.90 19.10 1.61
CA SER A 55 -9.18 19.70 1.99
C SER A 55 -9.86 18.86 3.07
N GLY A 56 -10.82 19.47 3.79
CA GLY A 56 -11.52 18.84 4.89
C GLY A 56 -10.78 18.98 6.22
N GLY A 57 -11.32 18.35 7.27
CA GLY A 57 -10.82 18.48 8.65
C GLY A 57 -9.59 17.66 8.97
N GLN A 58 -9.16 16.79 8.08
CA GLN A 58 -8.07 15.81 8.27
C GLN A 58 -8.31 14.93 9.52
N THR A 59 -9.57 14.60 9.77
CA THR A 59 -9.98 13.69 10.82
C THR A 59 -10.04 12.25 10.26
N PRO A 60 -9.73 11.22 11.08
CA PRO A 60 -9.84 9.85 10.61
C PRO A 60 -11.26 9.52 10.15
N LEU A 61 -11.41 9.08 8.90
CA LEU A 61 -12.67 8.65 8.31
C LEU A 61 -12.58 7.17 7.93
N PRO A 62 -13.71 6.42 7.97
CA PRO A 62 -13.75 5.06 7.46
C PRO A 62 -13.32 5.02 6.01
N MET A 63 -12.32 4.18 5.71
CA MET A 63 -11.73 4.10 4.37
C MET A 63 -12.36 3.01 3.51
N ALA A 64 -13.36 2.31 4.04
CA ALA A 64 -14.08 1.24 3.35
C ALA A 64 -13.12 0.25 2.65
N SER A 65 -13.45 -0.22 1.47
CA SER A 65 -12.66 -1.22 0.74
C SER A 65 -11.24 -0.80 0.37
N THR A 66 -10.83 0.46 0.55
CA THR A 66 -9.41 0.82 0.40
C THR A 66 -8.53 0.13 1.43
N ALA A 67 -9.08 -0.30 2.57
CA ALA A 67 -8.40 -1.15 3.56
C ALA A 67 -7.85 -2.46 2.98
N LYS A 68 -8.46 -2.99 1.92
CA LYS A 68 -8.00 -4.20 1.22
C LYS A 68 -6.64 -4.05 0.55
N MET A 69 -6.20 -2.82 0.30
CA MET A 69 -4.82 -2.54 -0.13
C MET A 69 -3.81 -2.92 0.96
N MET A 70 -4.14 -2.64 2.23
CA MET A 70 -3.31 -3.06 3.36
C MET A 70 -3.31 -4.58 3.54
N THR A 71 -4.47 -5.22 3.34
CA THR A 71 -4.55 -6.69 3.34
C THR A 71 -3.60 -7.28 2.28
N ALA A 72 -3.67 -6.81 1.05
CA ALA A 72 -2.79 -7.27 -0.01
C ALA A 72 -1.31 -7.00 0.28
N LEU A 73 -0.99 -5.83 0.83
CA LEU A 73 0.38 -5.47 1.20
C LEU A 73 0.96 -6.45 2.22
N LEU A 74 0.24 -6.72 3.31
CA LEU A 74 0.72 -7.61 4.38
C LEU A 74 0.87 -9.05 3.90
N VAL A 75 -0.11 -9.54 3.16
CA VAL A 75 -0.04 -10.89 2.59
C VAL A 75 1.18 -11.02 1.68
N LEU A 76 1.43 -10.06 0.80
CA LEU A 76 2.59 -10.10 -0.10
C LEU A 76 3.94 -9.81 0.60
N GLU A 77 3.95 -9.16 1.76
CA GLU A 77 5.14 -9.04 2.60
C GLU A 77 5.52 -10.38 3.24
N ASP A 78 4.54 -11.18 3.66
CA ASP A 78 4.77 -12.48 4.31
C ASP A 78 4.87 -13.63 3.31
N HIS A 79 4.13 -13.56 2.21
CA HIS A 79 4.05 -14.56 1.14
C HIS A 79 4.34 -13.90 -0.22
N PRO A 80 5.59 -13.54 -0.50
CA PRO A 80 5.91 -12.83 -1.75
C PRO A 80 5.68 -13.71 -2.98
N LEU A 81 4.96 -13.18 -3.97
CA LEU A 81 4.71 -13.83 -5.25
C LEU A 81 5.64 -13.29 -6.33
N ALA A 82 6.31 -14.18 -7.05
CA ALA A 82 6.98 -13.81 -8.28
C ALA A 82 5.95 -13.59 -9.42
N LEU A 83 6.38 -12.92 -10.46
CA LEU A 83 5.53 -12.64 -11.61
C LEU A 83 5.02 -13.96 -12.24
N ASN A 84 3.71 -14.09 -12.40
CA ASN A 84 2.99 -15.26 -12.93
C ASN A 84 3.03 -16.50 -12.03
N GLU A 85 3.43 -16.39 -10.78
CA GLU A 85 3.30 -17.51 -9.84
C GLU A 85 1.90 -17.52 -9.20
N PRO A 86 1.28 -18.70 -9.06
CA PRO A 86 -0.01 -18.82 -8.39
C PRO A 86 0.09 -18.68 -6.86
N GLY A 87 1.28 -18.92 -6.29
CA GLY A 87 1.51 -18.99 -4.84
C GLY A 87 0.92 -20.24 -4.19
N PRO A 88 0.99 -20.31 -2.85
CA PRO A 88 0.38 -21.37 -2.06
C PRO A 88 -1.13 -21.48 -2.30
N THR A 89 -1.67 -22.65 -1.97
CA THR A 89 -3.10 -22.93 -2.13
C THR A 89 -3.79 -22.91 -0.78
N VAL A 90 -4.88 -22.18 -0.69
CA VAL A 90 -5.78 -22.09 0.47
C VAL A 90 -7.02 -22.96 0.18
N THR A 91 -7.37 -23.83 1.10
CA THR A 91 -8.58 -24.66 0.99
C THR A 91 -9.76 -23.94 1.63
N VAL A 92 -10.81 -23.73 0.86
CA VAL A 92 -12.06 -23.14 1.36
C VAL A 92 -12.70 -24.04 2.40
N THR A 93 -12.96 -23.49 3.58
CA THR A 93 -13.62 -24.19 4.67
C THR A 93 -15.13 -24.00 4.65
N ARG A 94 -15.85 -24.73 5.47
CA ARG A 94 -17.29 -24.48 5.69
C ARG A 94 -17.52 -23.12 6.39
N ALA A 95 -16.59 -22.66 7.20
CA ALA A 95 -16.66 -21.35 7.82
C ALA A 95 -16.62 -20.23 6.78
N ASP A 96 -15.76 -20.35 5.76
CA ASP A 96 -15.65 -19.37 4.68
C ASP A 96 -16.93 -19.30 3.84
N VAL A 97 -17.56 -20.45 3.60
CA VAL A 97 -18.88 -20.48 2.93
C VAL A 97 -19.96 -19.80 3.77
N ASN A 98 -19.94 -19.98 5.09
CA ASN A 98 -20.88 -19.29 5.97
C ASN A 98 -20.62 -17.79 6.01
N ALA A 99 -19.37 -17.35 6.05
CA ALA A 99 -18.97 -15.95 5.96
C ALA A 99 -19.47 -15.32 4.65
N PHE A 100 -19.25 -16.00 3.51
CA PHE A 100 -19.80 -15.56 2.22
C PHE A 100 -21.30 -15.24 2.27
N TYR A 101 -22.11 -16.13 2.86
CA TYR A 101 -23.55 -15.88 2.94
C TYR A 101 -23.90 -14.76 3.93
N ALA A 102 -23.19 -14.65 5.04
CA ALA A 102 -23.41 -13.61 6.04
C ALA A 102 -23.11 -12.21 5.46
N GLU A 103 -21.95 -12.05 4.86
CA GLU A 103 -21.49 -10.79 4.23
C GLU A 103 -22.36 -10.40 3.04
N ARG A 104 -22.74 -11.36 2.20
CA ARG A 104 -23.69 -11.14 1.10
C ARG A 104 -25.03 -10.59 1.59
N ASN A 105 -25.54 -11.11 2.71
CA ASN A 105 -26.81 -10.63 3.31
C ASN A 105 -26.68 -9.22 3.90
N GLN A 106 -25.46 -8.78 4.21
CA GLN A 106 -25.16 -7.41 4.65
C GLN A 106 -24.93 -6.43 3.47
N GLY A 107 -24.96 -6.94 2.23
CA GLY A 107 -24.75 -6.13 1.04
C GLY A 107 -23.27 -5.91 0.69
N GLU A 108 -22.37 -6.68 1.29
CA GLU A 108 -20.93 -6.64 0.97
C GLU A 108 -20.64 -7.20 -0.43
N SER A 109 -19.56 -6.73 -1.01
CA SER A 109 -19.00 -7.32 -2.23
C SER A 109 -18.35 -8.65 -1.87
N VAL A 110 -18.84 -9.75 -2.44
CA VAL A 110 -18.36 -11.10 -2.14
C VAL A 110 -18.26 -11.95 -3.39
N LEU A 111 -17.41 -12.97 -3.39
CA LEU A 111 -17.34 -14.00 -4.42
C LEU A 111 -17.84 -15.33 -3.88
N PRO A 112 -18.64 -16.08 -4.67
CA PRO A 112 -19.12 -17.39 -4.26
C PRO A 112 -17.96 -18.37 -4.12
N VAL A 113 -18.01 -19.18 -3.07
CA VAL A 113 -17.03 -20.22 -2.76
C VAL A 113 -17.71 -21.52 -2.36
N VAL A 114 -17.03 -22.65 -2.56
CA VAL A 114 -17.53 -23.97 -2.21
C VAL A 114 -16.55 -24.66 -1.26
N ALA A 115 -17.05 -25.25 -0.18
CA ALA A 115 -16.22 -25.96 0.79
C ALA A 115 -15.43 -27.10 0.11
N GLY A 116 -14.12 -27.14 0.36
CA GLY A 116 -13.17 -28.03 -0.28
C GLY A 116 -12.58 -27.51 -1.59
N GLU A 117 -13.05 -26.40 -2.11
CA GLU A 117 -12.42 -25.71 -3.22
C GLU A 117 -11.01 -25.26 -2.83
N GLN A 118 -10.09 -25.28 -3.78
CA GLN A 118 -8.74 -24.81 -3.58
C GLN A 118 -8.50 -23.57 -4.43
N LEU A 119 -8.15 -22.48 -3.76
CA LEU A 119 -7.83 -21.21 -4.39
C LEU A 119 -6.37 -20.87 -4.14
N SER A 120 -5.66 -20.49 -5.18
CA SER A 120 -4.29 -20.01 -5.01
C SER A 120 -4.27 -18.63 -4.35
N GLU A 121 -3.17 -18.27 -3.71
CA GLU A 121 -2.96 -16.93 -3.18
C GLU A 121 -3.22 -15.86 -4.24
N TYR A 122 -2.72 -16.06 -5.45
CA TYR A 122 -2.96 -15.15 -6.57
C TYR A 122 -4.46 -14.98 -6.89
N GLN A 123 -5.23 -16.07 -6.89
CA GLN A 123 -6.69 -16.00 -7.11
C GLN A 123 -7.41 -15.27 -5.98
N LEU A 124 -6.98 -15.48 -4.74
CA LEU A 124 -7.53 -14.75 -3.60
C LEU A 124 -7.20 -13.25 -3.68
N LEU A 125 -5.97 -12.87 -4.01
CA LEU A 125 -5.57 -11.48 -4.22
C LEU A 125 -6.32 -10.83 -5.40
N GLN A 126 -6.54 -11.55 -6.50
CA GLN A 126 -7.37 -11.06 -7.60
C GLN A 126 -8.81 -10.81 -7.16
N GLY A 127 -9.42 -11.76 -6.45
CA GLY A 127 -10.78 -11.62 -5.92
C GLY A 127 -10.89 -10.52 -4.87
N LEU A 128 -9.85 -10.32 -4.07
CA LEU A 128 -9.75 -9.21 -3.12
C LEU A 128 -9.76 -7.85 -3.82
N LEU A 129 -8.92 -7.67 -4.84
CA LEU A 129 -8.61 -6.35 -5.41
C LEU A 129 -9.50 -5.97 -6.60
N LEU A 130 -9.93 -6.91 -7.44
CA LEU A 130 -10.72 -6.60 -8.64
C LEU A 130 -12.21 -6.37 -8.31
N PRO A 131 -12.96 -7.38 -7.81
CA PRO A 131 -14.34 -7.20 -7.40
C PRO A 131 -14.49 -6.75 -5.94
N SER A 132 -13.38 -6.56 -5.21
CA SER A 132 -13.38 -6.13 -3.81
C SER A 132 -14.05 -7.12 -2.86
N ALA A 133 -13.84 -8.44 -3.02
CA ALA A 133 -14.51 -9.47 -2.23
C ALA A 133 -14.07 -9.43 -0.75
N SER A 134 -15.01 -9.19 0.16
CA SER A 134 -14.77 -9.13 1.60
C SER A 134 -14.44 -10.50 2.17
N ASN A 135 -15.17 -11.55 1.77
CA ASN A 135 -14.89 -12.92 2.19
C ASN A 135 -13.47 -13.39 1.80
N PHE A 136 -12.89 -12.88 0.71
CA PHE A 136 -11.50 -13.18 0.35
C PHE A 136 -10.51 -12.44 1.25
N ALA A 137 -10.86 -11.25 1.73
CA ALA A 137 -10.06 -10.54 2.74
C ALA A 137 -9.98 -11.35 4.03
N GLU A 138 -11.11 -11.87 4.53
CA GLU A 138 -11.14 -12.70 5.73
C GLU A 138 -10.40 -14.01 5.55
N MET A 139 -10.55 -14.68 4.40
CA MET A 139 -9.81 -15.91 4.07
C MET A 139 -8.30 -15.67 4.07
N LEU A 140 -7.83 -14.60 3.43
CA LEU A 140 -6.41 -14.24 3.41
C LEU A 140 -5.89 -13.93 4.82
N ALA A 141 -6.63 -13.15 5.61
CA ALA A 141 -6.27 -12.81 6.98
C ALA A 141 -6.18 -14.07 7.87
N ALA A 142 -7.14 -14.97 7.76
CA ALA A 142 -7.14 -16.21 8.52
C ALA A 142 -6.02 -17.16 8.07
N TRP A 143 -5.72 -17.20 6.79
CA TRP A 143 -4.62 -18.01 6.25
C TRP A 143 -3.25 -17.48 6.70
N ASP A 144 -3.04 -16.17 6.68
CA ASP A 144 -1.76 -15.54 7.00
C ASP A 144 -1.40 -15.65 8.50
N VAL A 145 -2.30 -15.26 9.40
CA VAL A 145 -2.02 -15.21 10.85
C VAL A 145 -2.97 -16.04 11.72
N GLY A 146 -3.84 -16.81 11.11
CA GLY A 146 -4.75 -17.74 11.80
C GLY A 146 -6.12 -17.18 12.16
N ASN A 147 -6.31 -15.85 12.22
CA ASN A 147 -7.61 -15.23 12.48
C ASN A 147 -7.64 -13.75 12.09
N VAL A 148 -8.85 -13.25 11.80
CA VAL A 148 -9.07 -11.86 11.38
C VAL A 148 -8.66 -10.84 12.46
N PRO A 149 -8.98 -10.98 13.75
CA PRO A 149 -8.55 -10.00 14.77
C PRO A 149 -7.04 -9.80 14.82
N ALA A 150 -6.26 -10.87 14.82
CA ALA A 150 -4.79 -10.78 14.83
C ALA A 150 -4.25 -10.11 13.55
N PHE A 151 -4.90 -10.32 12.41
CA PHE A 151 -4.54 -9.66 11.17
C PHE A 151 -4.84 -8.16 11.22
N VAL A 152 -5.98 -7.75 11.78
CA VAL A 152 -6.34 -6.33 11.99
C VAL A 152 -5.33 -5.64 12.89
N ASP A 153 -4.86 -6.29 13.96
CA ASP A 153 -3.80 -5.74 14.81
C ASP A 153 -2.51 -5.48 14.01
N ARG A 154 -2.16 -6.39 13.10
CA ARG A 154 -1.01 -6.18 12.19
C ARG A 154 -1.25 -5.05 11.20
N MET A 155 -2.45 -4.95 10.61
CA MET A 155 -2.80 -3.84 9.73
C MET A 155 -2.63 -2.50 10.43
N ASN A 156 -3.10 -2.37 11.67
CA ASN A 156 -2.95 -1.16 12.48
C ASN A 156 -1.48 -0.85 12.80
N ALA A 157 -0.70 -1.86 13.16
CA ALA A 157 0.72 -1.70 13.40
C ALA A 157 1.48 -1.26 12.13
N ARG A 158 1.13 -1.85 10.97
CA ARG A 158 1.74 -1.47 9.68
C ARG A 158 1.33 -0.07 9.24
N ALA A 159 0.06 0.30 9.44
CA ALA A 159 -0.43 1.65 9.18
C ALA A 159 0.36 2.69 9.98
N ALA A 160 0.54 2.45 11.28
CA ALA A 160 1.34 3.32 12.15
C ALA A 160 2.80 3.44 11.67
N ALA A 161 3.42 2.33 11.25
CA ALA A 161 4.77 2.31 10.71
C ALA A 161 4.92 3.09 9.38
N LEU A 162 3.84 3.18 8.61
CA LEU A 162 3.76 3.96 7.38
C LEU A 162 3.37 5.43 7.62
N GLY A 163 3.15 5.84 8.87
CA GLY A 163 2.70 7.19 9.22
C GLY A 163 1.23 7.45 8.91
N LEU A 164 0.44 6.39 8.65
CA LEU A 164 -1.00 6.47 8.46
C LEU A 164 -1.71 6.52 9.81
N SER A 165 -2.87 7.18 9.87
CA SER A 165 -3.75 7.07 11.03
C SER A 165 -4.37 5.67 11.10
N LEU A 166 -4.89 5.28 12.27
CA LEU A 166 -5.48 3.95 12.49
C LEU A 166 -6.51 3.59 11.42
N ILE A 167 -6.39 2.38 10.89
CA ILE A 167 -7.38 1.79 10.00
C ILE A 167 -8.49 1.21 10.90
N HIS A 168 -9.67 1.79 10.83
CA HIS A 168 -10.86 1.19 11.41
C HIS A 168 -11.53 0.33 10.34
N ILE A 169 -11.40 -0.96 10.51
CA ILE A 169 -12.10 -1.97 9.69
C ILE A 169 -13.29 -2.48 10.49
#